data_615055f55643d66656e0b901dcf725dc
#
_entry.id   615055f55643d66656e0b901dcf725dc
#
_cell.length_a   1.000
_cell.length_b   1.000
_cell.length_c   1.000
_cell.angle_alpha   90.00
_cell.angle_beta   90.00
_cell.angle_gamma   90.00
#
_symmetry.space_group_name_H-M   'P 1'
#
loop_
_entity.id
_entity.type
_entity.pdbx_description
1 polymer ?
#
loop_
_entity_poly.entity_id
_entity_poly.type
_entity_poly.pdbx_seq_one_letter_code
_entity_poly.pdbx_strand_id
1 'polypeptide(L)'
;VRENLDHSMLFFQEFNAHPEVWQIRDGQMIPNIIAPEMKEAIRFWRMLYEKGYINPNLFTNKSADWGAGIRQGKAAVWTHAVTNYNVDWARDKFTEKNVKLSMIESPQGPNGKGLMPLTDQIYFVWVIPSKTKNPEEIVKFLDWAWSDEADTFFQFGIKDINYTVENGEIKWDPNSPNNSADSAYNFYQLSINPRGDGRMDPKVVEKSPDADVLKEGMKTAAANGFAHASLHMPPLEALKTHPELVPGT
;
A
#
# COMPACT_ATOMS: atom_id res chain seq x y z
N VAL A 1 -8.25 10.25 8.42
CA VAL A 1 -6.79 10.21 8.60
C VAL A 1 -6.48 9.19 9.69
N ARG A 2 -5.45 8.39 9.49
CA ARG A 2 -4.93 7.38 10.43
C ARG A 2 -3.83 8.00 11.29
N GLU A 3 -3.52 7.39 12.44
CA GLU A 3 -2.41 7.80 13.32
C GLU A 3 -1.11 8.00 12.53
N ASN A 4 -0.26 8.89 13.00
CA ASN A 4 1.00 9.28 12.35
C ASN A 4 0.84 9.87 10.93
N LEU A 5 -0.38 10.30 10.54
CA LEU A 5 -0.74 10.77 9.20
C LEU A 5 -0.53 9.71 8.10
N ASP A 6 -0.45 8.45 8.50
CA ASP A 6 -0.25 7.31 7.60
C ASP A 6 -1.34 7.29 6.50
N HIS A 7 -0.96 6.89 5.30
CA HIS A 7 -1.77 6.97 4.08
C HIS A 7 -2.24 8.38 3.69
N SER A 8 -1.59 9.43 4.20
CA SER A 8 -1.96 10.83 3.89
C SER A 8 -0.84 11.64 3.24
N MET A 9 0.26 10.98 2.90
CA MET A 9 1.49 11.61 2.39
C MET A 9 1.29 12.37 1.07
N LEU A 10 0.29 12.01 0.30
CA LEU A 10 -0.07 12.70 -0.93
C LEU A 10 -0.36 14.20 -0.68
N PHE A 11 -1.00 14.55 0.44
CA PHE A 11 -1.30 15.96 0.80
C PHE A 11 -0.07 16.76 1.22
N PHE A 12 1.02 16.11 1.60
CA PHE A 12 2.32 16.75 1.77
C PHE A 12 3.01 16.97 0.42
N GLN A 13 2.86 16.00 -0.49
CA GLN A 13 3.47 16.07 -1.81
C GLN A 13 2.95 17.24 -2.66
N GLU A 14 1.70 17.65 -2.48
CA GLU A 14 1.12 18.86 -3.11
C GLU A 14 1.92 20.13 -2.82
N PHE A 15 2.64 20.14 -1.69
CA PHE A 15 3.54 21.21 -1.27
C PHE A 15 5.01 20.89 -1.58
N ASN A 16 5.30 19.79 -2.26
CA ASN A 16 6.66 19.26 -2.40
C ASN A 16 7.35 19.00 -1.04
N ALA A 17 6.58 18.54 -0.07
CA ALA A 17 6.99 18.37 1.33
C ALA A 17 6.76 16.97 1.87
N HIS A 18 6.90 15.93 1.01
CA HIS A 18 6.75 14.54 1.48
C HIS A 18 7.76 14.26 2.59
N PRO A 19 7.32 13.93 3.83
CA PRO A 19 8.19 13.92 5.00
C PRO A 19 9.32 12.88 4.95
N GLU A 20 9.12 11.80 4.19
CA GLU A 20 10.10 10.71 4.05
C GLU A 20 11.10 10.94 2.91
N VAL A 21 10.98 12.06 2.18
CA VAL A 21 11.84 12.36 1.04
C VAL A 21 12.95 13.33 1.43
N TRP A 22 14.11 13.11 0.87
CA TRP A 22 15.24 14.03 0.89
C TRP A 22 15.38 14.71 -0.47
N GLN A 23 15.78 15.94 -0.48
CA GLN A 23 16.03 16.69 -1.72
C GLN A 23 17.41 17.37 -1.68
N ILE A 24 17.97 17.57 -2.87
CA ILE A 24 19.21 18.32 -3.01
C ILE A 24 18.83 19.78 -3.26
N ARG A 25 19.30 20.68 -2.37
CA ARG A 25 19.17 22.12 -2.50
C ARG A 25 20.53 22.76 -2.34
N ASP A 26 20.93 23.59 -3.31
CA ASP A 26 22.22 24.26 -3.31
C ASP A 26 23.40 23.31 -3.06
N GLY A 27 23.34 22.11 -3.62
CA GLY A 27 24.34 21.06 -3.47
C GLY A 27 24.34 20.35 -2.11
N GLN A 28 23.39 20.66 -1.22
CA GLN A 28 23.21 20.01 0.07
C GLN A 28 22.00 19.08 0.07
N MET A 29 22.13 17.95 0.74
CA MET A 29 21.01 17.03 0.96
C MET A 29 20.22 17.49 2.18
N ILE A 30 18.96 17.82 1.97
CA ILE A 30 18.06 18.35 3.01
C ILE A 30 16.84 17.45 3.13
N PRO A 31 16.50 16.92 4.33
CA PRO A 31 15.26 16.20 4.53
C PRO A 31 14.06 17.15 4.40
N ASN A 32 13.02 16.73 3.70
CA ASN A 32 11.84 17.55 3.47
C ASN A 32 11.14 17.99 4.78
N ILE A 33 11.31 17.22 5.86
CA ILE A 33 10.71 17.53 7.15
C ILE A 33 11.15 18.88 7.73
N ILE A 34 12.33 19.39 7.33
CA ILE A 34 12.82 20.71 7.73
C ILE A 34 12.75 21.74 6.58
N ALA A 35 12.26 21.35 5.42
CA ALA A 35 12.13 22.24 4.28
C ALA A 35 11.06 23.33 4.53
N PRO A 36 11.20 24.52 3.96
CA PRO A 36 10.21 25.62 4.11
C PRO A 36 8.80 25.20 3.69
N GLU A 37 8.67 24.37 2.67
CA GLU A 37 7.41 23.86 2.12
C GLU A 37 6.66 22.98 3.13
N MET A 38 7.36 22.31 4.03
CA MET A 38 6.75 21.55 5.12
C MET A 38 5.90 22.44 6.02
N LYS A 39 6.33 23.66 6.26
CA LYS A 39 5.56 24.61 7.07
C LYS A 39 4.21 24.96 6.43
N GLU A 40 4.18 25.10 5.10
CA GLU A 40 2.95 25.35 4.35
C GLU A 40 2.03 24.12 4.36
N ALA A 41 2.59 22.94 4.18
CA ALA A 41 1.85 21.69 4.30
C ALA A 41 1.21 21.53 5.69
N ILE A 42 1.96 21.81 6.75
CA ILE A 42 1.43 21.76 8.13
C ILE A 42 0.34 22.82 8.37
N ARG A 43 0.46 24.01 7.79
CA ARG A 43 -0.61 25.04 7.85
C ARG A 43 -1.89 24.55 7.18
N PHE A 44 -1.77 23.87 6.05
CA PHE A 44 -2.90 23.27 5.36
C PHE A 44 -3.56 22.19 6.23
N TRP A 45 -2.79 21.28 6.82
CA TRP A 45 -3.30 20.27 7.75
C TRP A 45 -3.99 20.87 8.96
N ARG A 46 -3.41 21.92 9.53
CA ARG A 46 -4.02 22.67 10.63
C ARG A 46 -5.37 23.29 10.21
N MET A 47 -5.44 23.87 9.04
CA MET A 47 -6.69 24.41 8.51
C MET A 47 -7.77 23.32 8.35
N LEU A 48 -7.41 22.14 7.82
CA LEU A 48 -8.34 21.02 7.71
C LEU A 48 -8.85 20.55 9.09
N TYR A 49 -7.97 20.54 10.09
CA TYR A 49 -8.31 20.20 11.46
C TYR A 49 -9.24 21.22 12.10
N GLU A 50 -8.90 22.50 12.04
CA GLU A 50 -9.68 23.61 12.61
C GLU A 50 -11.08 23.73 11.98
N LYS A 51 -11.22 23.39 10.71
CA LYS A 51 -12.51 23.34 10.00
C LYS A 51 -13.31 22.04 10.23
N GLY A 52 -12.76 21.07 10.96
CA GLY A 52 -13.42 19.80 11.21
C GLY A 52 -13.53 18.88 9.99
N TYR A 53 -12.69 19.08 8.96
CA TYR A 53 -12.69 18.24 7.76
C TYR A 53 -11.95 16.91 7.96
N ILE A 54 -11.14 16.82 8.98
CA ILE A 54 -10.45 15.58 9.37
C ILE A 54 -10.85 15.18 10.79
N ASN A 55 -10.73 13.88 11.06
CA ASN A 55 -11.06 13.33 12.37
C ASN A 55 -10.23 14.02 13.47
N PRO A 56 -10.86 14.57 14.53
CA PRO A 56 -10.15 15.20 15.65
C PRO A 56 -9.19 14.25 16.38
N ASN A 57 -9.42 12.94 16.30
CA ASN A 57 -8.57 11.91 16.89
C ASN A 57 -7.42 11.46 15.97
N LEU A 58 -7.02 12.28 15.00
CA LEU A 58 -6.06 11.91 13.95
C LEU A 58 -4.73 11.32 14.48
N PHE A 59 -4.28 11.71 15.67
CA PHE A 59 -3.05 11.21 16.28
C PHE A 59 -3.21 9.87 17.03
N THR A 60 -4.45 9.48 17.32
CA THR A 60 -4.77 8.26 18.10
C THR A 60 -5.67 7.29 17.34
N ASN A 61 -6.05 7.64 16.11
CA ASN A 61 -6.99 6.87 15.29
C ASN A 61 -6.30 5.64 14.70
N LYS A 62 -6.34 4.54 15.43
CA LYS A 62 -5.72 3.29 15.02
C LYS A 62 -6.27 2.76 13.69
N SER A 63 -5.53 1.87 13.05
CA SER A 63 -5.90 1.29 11.75
C SER A 63 -7.30 0.69 11.74
N ALA A 64 -7.67 -0.04 12.79
CA ALA A 64 -8.98 -0.67 12.92
C ALA A 64 -10.12 0.36 12.98
N ASP A 65 -9.96 1.42 13.81
CA ASP A 65 -10.95 2.48 13.98
C ASP A 65 -11.06 3.34 12.72
N TRP A 66 -9.94 3.62 12.08
CA TRP A 66 -9.87 4.33 10.80
C TRP A 66 -10.65 3.57 9.72
N GLY A 67 -10.35 2.28 9.53
CA GLY A 67 -11.05 1.45 8.55
C GLY A 67 -12.54 1.28 8.87
N ALA A 68 -12.89 1.07 10.13
CA ALA A 68 -14.29 0.99 10.56
C ALA A 68 -15.05 2.29 10.27
N GLY A 69 -14.44 3.45 10.55
CA GLY A 69 -15.05 4.75 10.27
C GLY A 69 -15.34 4.98 8.79
N ILE A 70 -14.44 4.57 7.91
CA ILE A 70 -14.66 4.64 6.46
C ILE A 70 -15.81 3.73 6.03
N ARG A 71 -15.80 2.47 6.43
CA ARG A 71 -16.84 1.50 6.09
C ARG A 71 -18.22 1.85 6.64
N GLN A 72 -18.28 2.65 7.72
CA GLN A 72 -19.50 3.23 8.28
C GLN A 72 -19.96 4.52 7.58
N GLY A 73 -19.28 4.96 6.52
CA GLY A 73 -19.62 6.19 5.79
C GLY A 73 -19.26 7.50 6.50
N LYS A 74 -18.41 7.45 7.55
CA LYS A 74 -17.97 8.64 8.29
C LYS A 74 -16.88 9.45 7.57
N ALA A 75 -16.31 8.90 6.50
CA ALA A 75 -15.33 9.57 5.66
C ALA A 75 -15.75 9.45 4.18
N ALA A 76 -15.84 10.58 3.49
CA ALA A 76 -16.18 10.64 2.07
C ALA A 76 -14.95 10.45 1.16
N VAL A 77 -13.76 10.77 1.66
CA VAL A 77 -12.49 10.64 0.91
C VAL A 77 -11.43 10.05 1.82
N TRP A 78 -10.66 9.12 1.28
CA TRP A 78 -9.49 8.56 1.95
C TRP A 78 -8.45 8.13 0.90
N THR A 79 -7.22 7.91 1.35
CA THR A 79 -6.14 7.38 0.52
C THR A 79 -5.69 6.03 1.05
N HIS A 80 -5.40 5.12 0.16
CA HIS A 80 -4.82 3.82 0.49
C HIS A 80 -4.19 3.19 -0.75
N ALA A 81 -3.40 2.13 -0.56
CA ALA A 81 -2.87 1.37 -1.67
C ALA A 81 -4.01 0.68 -2.45
N VAL A 82 -4.02 0.80 -3.77
CA VAL A 82 -5.02 0.16 -4.63
C VAL A 82 -5.04 -1.35 -4.46
N THR A 83 -3.90 -1.95 -4.15
CA THR A 83 -3.73 -3.38 -3.90
C THR A 83 -4.56 -3.90 -2.72
N ASN A 84 -4.93 -3.03 -1.79
CA ASN A 84 -5.76 -3.38 -0.64
C ASN A 84 -7.27 -3.24 -0.90
N TYR A 85 -7.67 -2.87 -2.11
CA TYR A 85 -9.08 -2.60 -2.40
C TYR A 85 -9.98 -3.80 -2.05
N ASN A 86 -9.70 -4.97 -2.59
CA ASN A 86 -10.53 -6.16 -2.37
C ASN A 86 -10.56 -6.60 -0.90
N VAL A 87 -9.50 -6.35 -0.16
CA VAL A 87 -9.38 -6.73 1.26
C VAL A 87 -10.14 -5.78 2.17
N ASP A 88 -9.96 -4.46 1.96
CA ASP A 88 -10.41 -3.44 2.91
C ASP A 88 -11.62 -2.63 2.42
N TRP A 89 -11.77 -2.42 1.11
CA TRP A 89 -12.64 -1.39 0.54
C TRP A 89 -13.65 -1.91 -0.48
N ALA A 90 -13.74 -3.21 -0.72
CA ALA A 90 -14.79 -3.77 -1.59
C ALA A 90 -16.18 -3.34 -1.10
N ARG A 91 -17.11 -3.12 -2.03
CA ARG A 91 -18.45 -2.55 -1.72
C ARG A 91 -19.22 -3.34 -0.67
N ASP A 92 -19.05 -4.64 -0.62
CA ASP A 92 -19.69 -5.52 0.36
C ASP A 92 -19.23 -5.29 1.80
N LYS A 93 -18.06 -4.67 1.99
CA LYS A 93 -17.48 -4.33 3.30
C LYS A 93 -18.17 -3.11 3.95
N PHE A 94 -18.90 -2.32 3.20
CA PHE A 94 -19.55 -1.12 3.70
C PHE A 94 -20.88 -1.43 4.37
N THR A 95 -21.21 -0.63 5.40
CA THR A 95 -22.51 -0.72 6.09
C THR A 95 -23.65 -0.35 5.16
N GLU A 96 -23.46 0.69 4.34
CA GLU A 96 -24.41 1.10 3.31
C GLU A 96 -24.28 0.18 2.09
N LYS A 97 -25.37 -0.50 1.72
CA LYS A 97 -25.37 -1.52 0.66
C LYS A 97 -25.33 -0.94 -0.76
N ASN A 98 -25.73 0.31 -0.92
CA ASN A 98 -25.76 1.00 -2.22
C ASN A 98 -24.60 1.97 -2.41
N VAL A 99 -23.50 1.78 -1.66
CA VAL A 99 -22.33 2.64 -1.77
C VAL A 99 -21.78 2.63 -3.19
N LYS A 100 -21.49 3.82 -3.70
CA LYS A 100 -20.79 4.01 -4.98
C LYS A 100 -19.38 4.53 -4.66
N LEU A 101 -18.39 3.78 -5.08
CA LEU A 101 -16.99 4.13 -4.93
C LEU A 101 -16.43 4.53 -6.30
N SER A 102 -15.60 5.54 -6.32
CA SER A 102 -14.83 5.95 -7.49
C SER A 102 -13.43 6.34 -7.09
N MET A 103 -12.49 6.13 -7.99
CA MET A 103 -11.14 6.64 -7.84
C MET A 103 -11.11 8.09 -8.32
N ILE A 104 -10.36 8.91 -7.61
CA ILE A 104 -10.14 10.31 -8.00
C ILE A 104 -8.64 10.54 -8.18
N GLU A 105 -8.29 11.42 -9.09
CA GLU A 105 -6.92 11.86 -9.26
C GLU A 105 -6.40 12.57 -8.02
N SER A 106 -5.07 12.57 -7.85
CA SER A 106 -4.42 13.36 -6.82
C SER A 106 -4.76 14.84 -7.01
N PRO A 107 -5.09 15.57 -5.93
CA PRO A 107 -5.42 16.97 -6.02
C PRO A 107 -4.23 17.82 -6.46
N GLN A 108 -4.52 19.01 -6.96
CA GLN A 108 -3.53 20.01 -7.38
C GLN A 108 -3.23 20.94 -6.21
N GLY A 109 -1.99 20.96 -5.77
CA GLY A 109 -1.51 21.88 -4.74
C GLY A 109 -0.80 23.11 -5.32
N PRO A 110 -0.32 24.00 -4.45
CA PRO A 110 0.35 25.24 -4.89
C PRO A 110 1.67 24.99 -5.62
N ASN A 111 2.35 23.89 -5.34
CA ASN A 111 3.65 23.54 -5.89
C ASN A 111 3.58 22.37 -6.90
N GLY A 112 2.38 22.00 -7.33
CA GLY A 112 2.16 20.96 -8.32
C GLY A 112 1.09 19.96 -7.92
N LYS A 113 1.00 18.86 -8.67
CA LYS A 113 0.07 17.77 -8.41
C LYS A 113 0.59 16.90 -7.25
N GLY A 114 -0.28 16.53 -6.35
CA GLY A 114 0.02 15.54 -5.33
C GLY A 114 0.32 14.19 -5.99
N LEU A 115 1.56 13.74 -5.89
CA LEU A 115 1.99 12.46 -6.44
C LEU A 115 2.09 11.42 -5.33
N MET A 116 1.77 10.18 -5.66
CA MET A 116 1.92 9.04 -4.76
C MET A 116 3.26 8.35 -5.00
N PRO A 117 4.02 7.99 -3.97
CA PRO A 117 5.21 7.18 -4.16
C PRO A 117 4.81 5.82 -4.74
N LEU A 118 5.44 5.44 -5.83
CA LEU A 118 5.36 4.07 -6.34
C LEU A 118 6.17 3.16 -5.43
N THR A 119 5.64 1.98 -5.17
CA THR A 119 6.37 0.96 -4.42
C THR A 119 7.66 0.62 -5.14
N ASP A 120 8.74 0.54 -4.39
CA ASP A 120 10.04 0.17 -4.89
C ASP A 120 10.09 -1.27 -5.40
N GLN A 121 11.06 -1.59 -6.26
CA GLN A 121 11.25 -2.94 -6.79
C GLN A 121 11.54 -3.97 -5.68
N ILE A 122 12.14 -3.54 -4.56
CA ILE A 122 12.36 -4.37 -3.38
C ILE A 122 11.38 -3.90 -2.30
N TYR A 123 10.20 -4.46 -2.28
CA TYR A 123 9.17 -4.10 -1.31
C TYR A 123 9.33 -4.83 0.02
N PHE A 124 9.69 -6.11 -0.01
CA PHE A 124 9.98 -6.91 1.16
C PHE A 124 11.36 -7.52 1.09
N VAL A 125 12.01 -7.59 2.24
CA VAL A 125 13.26 -8.33 2.43
C VAL A 125 13.00 -9.43 3.46
N TRP A 126 13.29 -10.66 3.08
CA TRP A 126 13.22 -11.82 3.97
C TRP A 126 14.61 -12.08 4.55
N VAL A 127 14.68 -12.17 5.86
CA VAL A 127 15.93 -12.45 6.56
C VAL A 127 15.84 -13.79 7.30
N ILE A 128 16.87 -14.60 7.19
CA ILE A 128 16.99 -15.85 7.92
C ILE A 128 18.00 -15.60 9.07
N PRO A 129 17.56 -15.60 10.34
CA PRO A 129 18.46 -15.37 11.45
C PRO A 129 19.56 -16.43 11.53
N SER A 130 20.78 -16.03 11.93
CA SER A 130 21.95 -16.93 12.01
C SER A 130 21.78 -18.11 12.97
N LYS A 131 20.83 -18.01 13.91
CA LYS A 131 20.49 -19.08 14.87
C LYS A 131 19.43 -20.04 14.36
N THR A 132 18.93 -19.90 13.14
CA THR A 132 17.94 -20.79 12.55
C THR A 132 18.52 -22.20 12.42
N LYS A 133 17.76 -23.20 12.89
CA LYS A 133 18.24 -24.61 12.89
C LYS A 133 18.30 -25.22 11.50
N ASN A 134 17.34 -24.88 10.62
CA ASN A 134 17.22 -25.47 9.29
C ASN A 134 17.09 -24.36 8.23
N PRO A 135 18.13 -23.54 7.98
CA PRO A 135 18.06 -22.43 7.04
C PRO A 135 17.80 -22.90 5.60
N GLU A 136 18.31 -24.06 5.22
CA GLU A 136 18.14 -24.64 3.89
C GLU A 136 16.66 -24.95 3.57
N GLU A 137 15.91 -25.42 4.54
CA GLU A 137 14.47 -25.69 4.35
C GLU A 137 13.66 -24.39 4.15
N ILE A 138 14.09 -23.31 4.79
CA ILE A 138 13.48 -21.97 4.55
C ILE A 138 13.79 -21.50 3.13
N VAL A 139 15.02 -21.70 2.65
CA VAL A 139 15.39 -21.33 1.27
C VAL A 139 14.58 -22.14 0.27
N LYS A 140 14.42 -23.46 0.47
CA LYS A 140 13.57 -24.29 -0.37
C LYS A 140 12.12 -23.84 -0.40
N PHE A 141 11.58 -23.44 0.76
CA PHE A 141 10.23 -22.88 0.85
C PHE A 141 10.11 -21.58 0.06
N LEU A 142 11.07 -20.67 0.17
CA LEU A 142 11.07 -19.40 -0.56
C LEU A 142 11.22 -19.63 -2.07
N ASP A 143 12.04 -20.60 -2.48
CA ASP A 143 12.20 -21.00 -3.88
C ASP A 143 10.87 -21.53 -4.45
N TRP A 144 10.20 -22.42 -3.73
CA TRP A 144 8.84 -22.84 -4.08
C TRP A 144 7.86 -21.66 -4.11
N ALA A 145 7.89 -20.78 -3.11
CA ALA A 145 6.98 -19.62 -3.03
C ALA A 145 7.10 -18.68 -4.25
N TRP A 146 8.17 -18.78 -5.03
CA TRP A 146 8.38 -18.01 -6.27
C TRP A 146 8.02 -18.80 -7.53
N SER A 147 7.51 -20.00 -7.39
CA SER A 147 7.04 -20.84 -8.51
C SER A 147 5.65 -20.44 -8.99
N ASP A 148 5.28 -20.86 -10.20
CA ASP A 148 3.93 -20.68 -10.76
C ASP A 148 2.87 -21.46 -9.96
N GLU A 149 3.26 -22.57 -9.35
CA GLU A 149 2.39 -23.34 -8.46
C GLU A 149 2.03 -22.55 -7.22
N ALA A 150 3.03 -21.98 -6.55
CA ALA A 150 2.82 -21.16 -5.35
C ALA A 150 2.06 -19.88 -5.67
N ASP A 151 2.32 -19.23 -6.80
CA ASP A 151 1.58 -18.06 -7.26
C ASP A 151 0.08 -18.38 -7.39
N THR A 152 -0.25 -19.51 -8.03
CA THR A 152 -1.62 -19.99 -8.12
C THR A 152 -2.22 -20.30 -6.73
N PHE A 153 -1.45 -20.92 -5.86
CA PHE A 153 -1.87 -21.23 -4.49
C PHE A 153 -2.17 -19.95 -3.69
N PHE A 154 -1.28 -18.98 -3.69
CA PHE A 154 -1.48 -17.73 -2.94
C PHE A 154 -2.59 -16.84 -3.49
N GLN A 155 -2.94 -16.99 -4.76
CA GLN A 155 -4.03 -16.24 -5.39
C GLN A 155 -5.39 -16.92 -5.24
N PHE A 156 -5.45 -18.22 -5.46
CA PHE A 156 -6.72 -18.96 -5.63
C PHE A 156 -6.90 -20.10 -4.60
N GLY A 157 -5.88 -20.45 -3.85
CA GLY A 157 -5.94 -21.52 -2.87
C GLY A 157 -5.68 -22.90 -3.43
N ILE A 158 -6.36 -23.90 -2.88
CA ILE A 158 -6.19 -25.31 -3.19
C ILE A 158 -7.22 -25.73 -4.24
N LYS A 159 -6.75 -26.38 -5.30
CA LYS A 159 -7.61 -26.95 -6.34
C LYS A 159 -8.64 -27.91 -5.72
N ASP A 160 -9.86 -27.87 -6.25
CA ASP A 160 -11.03 -28.67 -5.83
C ASP A 160 -11.54 -28.36 -4.41
N ILE A 161 -10.92 -27.38 -3.71
CA ILE A 161 -11.41 -26.82 -2.44
C ILE A 161 -11.81 -25.35 -2.63
N ASN A 162 -10.88 -24.55 -3.12
CA ASN A 162 -11.04 -23.10 -3.28
C ASN A 162 -11.37 -22.72 -4.73
N TYR A 163 -10.91 -23.50 -5.69
CA TYR A 163 -11.17 -23.29 -7.10
C TYR A 163 -11.26 -24.61 -7.88
N THR A 164 -11.91 -24.59 -9.03
CA THR A 164 -11.90 -25.66 -10.01
C THR A 164 -11.26 -25.20 -11.32
N VAL A 165 -10.90 -26.16 -12.19
CA VAL A 165 -10.40 -25.87 -13.54
C VAL A 165 -11.37 -26.44 -14.55
N GLU A 166 -11.92 -25.61 -15.41
CA GLU A 166 -12.84 -25.98 -16.48
C GLU A 166 -12.30 -25.45 -17.81
N ASN A 167 -12.11 -26.35 -18.77
CA ASN A 167 -11.53 -26.01 -20.09
C ASN A 167 -10.18 -25.26 -20.01
N GLY A 168 -9.35 -25.55 -19.01
CA GLY A 168 -8.07 -24.90 -18.79
C GLY A 168 -8.16 -23.54 -18.05
N GLU A 169 -9.35 -23.09 -17.71
CA GLU A 169 -9.55 -21.85 -16.96
C GLU A 169 -9.84 -22.09 -15.48
N ILE A 170 -9.25 -21.27 -14.62
CA ILE A 170 -9.54 -21.29 -13.19
C ILE A 170 -10.93 -20.68 -12.95
N LYS A 171 -11.80 -21.45 -12.32
CA LYS A 171 -13.10 -21.02 -11.81
C LYS A 171 -12.98 -20.84 -10.30
N TRP A 172 -12.91 -19.59 -9.88
CA TRP A 172 -12.78 -19.17 -8.49
C TRP A 172 -13.89 -18.18 -8.15
N ASP A 173 -14.65 -18.46 -7.08
CA ASP A 173 -15.71 -17.59 -6.59
C ASP A 173 -15.27 -16.91 -5.30
N PRO A 174 -15.09 -15.58 -5.29
CA PRO A 174 -14.70 -14.84 -4.09
C PRO A 174 -15.75 -14.90 -2.98
N ASN A 175 -17.02 -15.22 -3.31
CA ASN A 175 -18.11 -15.31 -2.33
C ASN A 175 -18.27 -16.72 -1.72
N SER A 176 -17.49 -17.69 -2.19
CA SER A 176 -17.49 -19.02 -1.58
C SER A 176 -17.05 -18.95 -0.11
N PRO A 177 -17.71 -19.69 0.80
CA PRO A 177 -17.27 -19.77 2.19
C PRO A 177 -15.81 -20.20 2.37
N ASN A 178 -15.26 -20.96 1.42
CA ASN A 178 -13.87 -21.39 1.41
C ASN A 178 -12.89 -20.29 0.96
N ASN A 179 -13.39 -19.18 0.41
CA ASN A 179 -12.60 -18.12 -0.22
C ASN A 179 -12.76 -16.77 0.51
N SER A 180 -13.08 -16.80 1.80
CA SER A 180 -13.18 -15.56 2.59
C SER A 180 -11.86 -14.79 2.60
N ALA A 181 -11.92 -13.49 2.81
CA ALA A 181 -10.73 -12.62 2.90
C ALA A 181 -9.73 -13.05 3.98
N ASP A 182 -10.20 -13.81 4.98
CA ASP A 182 -9.38 -14.35 6.06
C ASP A 182 -8.83 -15.76 5.73
N SER A 183 -8.96 -16.22 4.49
CA SER A 183 -8.43 -17.52 4.08
C SER A 183 -6.91 -17.54 4.20
N ALA A 184 -6.39 -18.59 4.85
CA ALA A 184 -4.98 -18.69 5.20
C ALA A 184 -4.02 -18.68 3.99
N TYR A 185 -4.50 -19.05 2.80
CA TYR A 185 -3.71 -19.01 1.57
C TYR A 185 -3.49 -17.59 1.04
N ASN A 186 -4.36 -16.63 1.37
CA ASN A 186 -4.26 -15.25 0.91
C ASN A 186 -3.19 -14.47 1.67
N PHE A 187 -1.95 -14.94 1.59
CA PHE A 187 -0.81 -14.32 2.22
C PHE A 187 -0.04 -13.47 1.20
N TYR A 188 -0.50 -12.28 0.95
CA TYR A 188 -0.02 -11.38 -0.10
C TYR A 188 1.50 -11.10 -0.04
N GLN A 189 2.13 -11.20 1.12
CA GLN A 189 3.58 -11.00 1.24
C GLN A 189 4.38 -12.05 0.47
N LEU A 190 3.83 -13.24 0.28
CA LEU A 190 4.46 -14.31 -0.49
C LEU A 190 3.99 -14.34 -1.96
N SER A 191 2.87 -13.68 -2.27
CA SER A 191 2.38 -13.54 -3.65
C SER A 191 3.04 -12.39 -4.43
N ILE A 192 3.92 -11.64 -3.79
CA ILE A 192 4.75 -10.63 -4.46
C ILE A 192 5.97 -11.32 -5.06
N ASN A 193 5.96 -11.48 -6.35
CA ASN A 193 7.02 -12.11 -7.14
C ASN A 193 7.54 -11.12 -8.21
N PRO A 194 8.50 -11.50 -9.06
CA PRO A 194 9.00 -10.64 -10.14
C PRO A 194 7.94 -10.12 -11.12
N ARG A 195 6.74 -10.69 -11.11
CA ARG A 195 5.60 -10.27 -11.93
C ARG A 195 4.76 -9.17 -11.25
N GLY A 196 5.05 -8.84 -10.00
CA GLY A 196 4.36 -7.83 -9.22
C GLY A 196 3.50 -8.40 -8.08
N ASP A 197 2.60 -7.55 -7.56
CA ASP A 197 1.69 -7.95 -6.49
C ASP A 197 0.56 -8.82 -7.06
N GLY A 198 0.49 -10.06 -6.62
CA GLY A 198 -0.51 -11.04 -7.09
C GLY A 198 -1.96 -10.60 -6.88
N ARG A 199 -2.24 -9.70 -5.93
CA ARG A 199 -3.57 -9.09 -5.75
C ARG A 199 -4.00 -8.26 -6.96
N MET A 200 -3.04 -7.80 -7.77
CA MET A 200 -3.27 -7.02 -8.98
C MET A 200 -3.09 -7.84 -10.25
N ASP A 201 -2.93 -9.15 -10.15
CA ASP A 201 -2.94 -10.02 -11.32
C ASP A 201 -4.25 -9.84 -12.09
N PRO A 202 -4.22 -9.62 -13.41
CA PRO A 202 -5.44 -9.45 -14.21
C PRO A 202 -6.49 -10.53 -13.99
N LYS A 203 -6.06 -11.80 -13.78
CA LYS A 203 -6.98 -12.91 -13.51
C LYS A 203 -7.73 -12.74 -12.18
N VAL A 204 -7.11 -12.13 -11.17
CA VAL A 204 -7.73 -11.82 -9.87
C VAL A 204 -8.62 -10.60 -10.01
N VAL A 205 -8.10 -9.54 -10.62
CA VAL A 205 -8.84 -8.28 -10.82
C VAL A 205 -10.12 -8.49 -11.62
N GLU A 206 -10.07 -9.27 -12.70
CA GLU A 206 -11.23 -9.53 -13.55
C GLU A 206 -12.34 -10.33 -12.85
N LYS A 207 -12.01 -11.10 -11.82
CA LYS A 207 -12.98 -11.85 -11.02
C LYS A 207 -13.56 -11.05 -9.85
N SER A 208 -12.99 -9.87 -9.56
CA SER A 208 -13.51 -9.00 -8.51
C SER A 208 -14.88 -8.44 -8.90
N PRO A 209 -15.86 -8.40 -7.98
CA PRO A 209 -17.12 -7.70 -8.18
C PRO A 209 -16.95 -6.22 -8.52
N ASP A 210 -15.82 -5.63 -8.16
CA ASP A 210 -15.48 -4.22 -8.35
C ASP A 210 -14.34 -4.03 -9.37
N ALA A 211 -14.23 -4.93 -10.35
CA ALA A 211 -13.17 -4.92 -11.35
C ALA A 211 -13.01 -3.57 -12.07
N ASP A 212 -14.11 -2.87 -12.33
CA ASP A 212 -14.17 -1.53 -12.92
C ASP A 212 -13.41 -0.50 -12.07
N VAL A 213 -13.70 -0.45 -10.77
CA VAL A 213 -13.06 0.47 -9.81
C VAL A 213 -11.58 0.15 -9.64
N LEU A 214 -11.23 -1.14 -9.59
CA LEU A 214 -9.85 -1.59 -9.50
C LEU A 214 -9.03 -1.19 -10.72
N LYS A 215 -9.54 -1.41 -11.93
CA LYS A 215 -8.87 -1.03 -13.18
C LYS A 215 -8.67 0.49 -13.28
N GLU A 216 -9.69 1.27 -12.88
CA GLU A 216 -9.56 2.73 -12.79
C GLU A 216 -8.50 3.14 -11.77
N GLY A 217 -8.49 2.52 -10.58
CA GLY A 217 -7.52 2.78 -9.53
C GLY A 217 -6.09 2.47 -9.96
N MET A 218 -5.85 1.35 -10.63
CA MET A 218 -4.54 1.00 -11.17
C MET A 218 -4.06 2.03 -12.20
N LYS A 219 -4.93 2.45 -13.11
CA LYS A 219 -4.64 3.48 -14.12
C LYS A 219 -4.31 4.82 -13.46
N THR A 220 -5.11 5.22 -12.48
CA THR A 220 -4.92 6.47 -11.73
C THR A 220 -3.62 6.44 -10.93
N ALA A 221 -3.31 5.33 -10.26
CA ALA A 221 -2.07 5.16 -9.52
C ALA A 221 -0.84 5.25 -10.44
N ALA A 222 -0.88 4.59 -11.59
CA ALA A 222 0.22 4.65 -12.56
C ALA A 222 0.43 6.08 -13.11
N ALA A 223 -0.65 6.82 -13.38
CA ALA A 223 -0.59 8.18 -13.90
C ALA A 223 -0.12 9.23 -12.87
N ASN A 224 -0.33 8.96 -11.57
CA ASN A 224 -0.02 9.87 -10.48
C ASN A 224 1.15 9.37 -9.61
N GLY A 225 1.82 8.31 -10.02
CA GLY A 225 2.96 7.77 -9.31
C GLY A 225 4.28 8.47 -9.63
N PHE A 226 5.19 8.51 -8.68
CA PHE A 226 6.57 8.93 -8.90
C PHE A 226 7.56 7.95 -8.29
N ALA A 227 8.73 7.81 -8.91
CA ALA A 227 9.80 7.00 -8.38
C ALA A 227 10.50 7.74 -7.24
N HIS A 228 10.68 7.06 -6.12
CA HIS A 228 11.29 7.61 -4.93
C HIS A 228 12.81 7.39 -4.96
N ALA A 229 13.57 8.37 -5.41
CA ALA A 229 15.01 8.23 -5.60
C ALA A 229 15.80 7.95 -4.30
N SER A 230 15.28 8.38 -3.14
CA SER A 230 15.98 8.23 -1.85
C SER A 230 15.96 6.81 -1.30
N LEU A 231 15.10 5.93 -1.78
CA LEU A 231 15.03 4.54 -1.35
C LEU A 231 16.18 3.67 -1.91
N HIS A 232 16.89 4.17 -2.91
CA HIS A 232 18.03 3.46 -3.54
C HIS A 232 19.40 4.00 -3.12
N MET A 233 19.45 4.81 -2.08
CA MET A 233 20.73 5.32 -1.63
C MET A 233 21.58 4.18 -1.03
N PRO A 234 22.79 3.93 -1.57
CA PRO A 234 23.70 3.00 -0.92
C PRO A 234 24.00 3.49 0.50
N PRO A 235 24.38 2.59 1.43
CA PRO A 235 24.78 2.98 2.77
C PRO A 235 25.84 4.08 2.66
N LEU A 236 25.53 5.26 3.16
CA LEU A 236 26.46 6.37 3.12
C LEU A 236 27.66 6.02 3.99
N GLU A 237 28.88 6.28 3.50
CA GLU A 237 30.09 6.15 4.32
C GLU A 237 29.94 6.91 5.65
N ALA A 238 29.19 8.04 5.63
CA ALA A 238 28.84 8.79 6.83
C ALA A 238 28.17 7.94 7.92
N LEU A 239 27.35 6.93 7.57
CA LEU A 239 26.72 6.05 8.58
C LEU A 239 27.74 5.14 9.28
N LYS A 240 28.89 4.88 8.69
CA LYS A 240 29.99 4.15 9.35
C LYS A 240 30.69 5.00 10.42
N THR A 241 30.74 6.30 10.22
CA THR A 241 31.38 7.26 11.15
C THR A 241 30.37 7.85 12.14
N HIS A 242 29.07 7.70 11.88
CA HIS A 242 27.96 8.20 12.68
C HIS A 242 26.95 7.11 12.97
N PRO A 243 27.31 6.08 13.78
CA PRO A 243 26.43 4.96 14.08
C PRO A 243 25.13 5.38 14.77
N GLU A 244 25.11 6.52 15.46
CA GLU A 244 23.93 7.12 16.08
C GLU A 244 22.85 7.52 15.07
N LEU A 245 23.16 7.59 13.79
CA LEU A 245 22.20 7.88 12.72
C LEU A 245 21.58 6.61 12.12
N VAL A 246 22.05 5.43 12.54
CA VAL A 246 21.50 4.16 12.06
C VAL A 246 20.21 3.86 12.84
N PRO A 247 19.04 3.68 12.17
CA PRO A 247 17.80 3.36 12.86
C PRO A 247 17.93 2.07 13.69
N GLY A 248 17.59 2.15 14.97
CA GLY A 248 17.53 0.97 15.86
C GLY A 248 18.84 0.67 16.65
N THR A 249 19.81 1.58 16.64
CA THR A 249 20.96 1.53 17.57
C THR A 249 20.70 2.37 18.82
#